data_951f87f88af99d8b699c74b780740b34
#
_entry.id   951f87f88af99d8b699c74b780740b34
#
_cell.length_a   1.000
_cell.length_b   1.000
_cell.length_c   1.000
_cell.angle_alpha   90.00
_cell.angle_beta   90.00
_cell.angle_gamma   90.00
#
_symmetry.space_group_name_H-M   'P 1'
#
loop_
_entity.id
_entity.type
_entity.pdbx_description
1 polymer ?
#
loop_
_entity_poly.entity_id
_entity_poly.type
_entity_poly.pdbx_seq_one_letter_code
_entity_poly.pdbx_strand_id
1 'polypeptide(L)'
;MIKCSKRIYWIDGLRGFACMMIFFHHFTVGFFLASYCGENAISHMNNGIDIILSQCPLSVLFNGNFWVCVFCLLSGLVQGYKIFGSDSISKISEDMVKRYLRLSLPVFVISIIVFLMMNSNMFYNTRINDVVGSSWLANYYLSKASLSSLLLSSFVSVWISGDNTFSTAFWMLQYIFIGSYITYILAMIVNNKKPRALIVLFVAGLLFYNRQDYYLLFVIGVFIAYIMTYYDMKYKLQIFLGLIFVVAGLFFGGYPSGVTPNNIYHYFNTIGYVKCHILGAALFVFGIYNCRFLIKILESKVLLWLGKISFGIYLIHIPVIFSVTSFIFMKVYGVSERYQMSAGVSFFISLVLIIMLAWLFNKYVEKACGKIIGILVKWISIT
;
A
#
# COMPACT_ATOMS: atom_id res chain seq x y z
N MET A 1 -31.67 8.16 -10.62
CA MET A 1 -30.24 7.90 -10.95
C MET A 1 -29.41 9.01 -10.35
N ILE A 2 -28.65 8.71 -9.30
CA ILE A 2 -27.72 9.68 -8.70
C ILE A 2 -26.49 9.69 -9.59
N LYS A 3 -26.28 10.78 -10.37
CA LYS A 3 -25.06 10.98 -11.17
C LYS A 3 -23.86 11.03 -10.24
N CYS A 4 -23.08 9.97 -10.22
CA CYS A 4 -21.93 9.80 -9.37
C CYS A 4 -20.67 10.40 -10.02
N SER A 5 -20.47 11.73 -9.89
CA SER A 5 -19.23 12.38 -10.29
C SER A 5 -18.46 13.01 -9.13
N LYS A 6 -18.92 12.82 -7.89
CA LYS A 6 -18.26 13.44 -6.73
C LYS A 6 -17.09 12.60 -6.23
N ARG A 7 -15.93 13.26 -6.07
CA ARG A 7 -14.74 12.71 -5.44
C ARG A 7 -15.07 12.27 -4.01
N ILE A 8 -14.63 11.07 -3.62
CA ILE A 8 -14.85 10.50 -2.29
C ILE A 8 -13.64 10.83 -1.43
N TYR A 9 -13.70 11.95 -0.70
CA TYR A 9 -12.54 12.50 0.01
C TYR A 9 -11.98 11.60 1.10
N TRP A 10 -12.83 10.90 1.87
CA TRP A 10 -12.33 10.01 2.93
C TRP A 10 -11.43 8.88 2.41
N ILE A 11 -11.61 8.43 1.16
CA ILE A 11 -10.72 7.43 0.54
C ILE A 11 -9.32 8.00 0.32
N ASP A 12 -9.23 9.26 -0.11
CA ASP A 12 -7.93 9.91 -0.28
C ASP A 12 -7.22 10.03 1.09
N GLY A 13 -7.95 10.42 2.14
CA GLY A 13 -7.41 10.47 3.50
C GLY A 13 -6.97 9.11 4.02
N LEU A 14 -7.75 8.06 3.79
CA LEU A 14 -7.38 6.70 4.19
C LEU A 14 -6.14 6.20 3.42
N ARG A 15 -5.99 6.54 2.15
CA ARG A 15 -4.76 6.25 1.39
C ARG A 15 -3.54 6.92 2.01
N GLY A 16 -3.67 8.20 2.41
CA GLY A 16 -2.60 8.93 3.08
C GLY A 16 -2.20 8.25 4.39
N PHE A 17 -3.18 7.89 5.21
CA PHE A 17 -2.94 7.19 6.47
C PHE A 17 -2.29 5.82 6.24
N ALA A 18 -2.84 4.99 5.35
CA ALA A 18 -2.32 3.66 5.06
C ALA A 18 -0.87 3.71 4.53
N CYS A 19 -0.53 4.73 3.73
CA CYS A 19 0.83 4.92 3.24
C CYS A 19 1.82 5.23 4.36
N MET A 20 1.42 6.03 5.35
CA MET A 20 2.24 6.29 6.54
C MET A 20 2.45 5.01 7.36
N MET A 21 1.42 4.16 7.48
CA MET A 21 1.55 2.86 8.16
C MET A 21 2.49 1.92 7.41
N ILE A 22 2.52 1.94 6.07
CA ILE A 22 3.49 1.17 5.27
C ILE A 22 4.92 1.67 5.49
N PHE A 23 5.14 2.98 5.55
CA PHE A 23 6.46 3.52 5.92
C PHE A 23 6.85 3.06 7.32
N PHE A 24 5.94 3.16 8.29
CA PHE A 24 6.17 2.73 9.67
C PHE A 24 6.50 1.23 9.74
N HIS A 25 5.76 0.39 9.01
CA HIS A 25 6.07 -1.03 8.87
C HIS A 25 7.51 -1.27 8.38
N HIS A 26 7.92 -0.65 7.27
CA HIS A 26 9.24 -0.88 6.71
C HIS A 26 10.37 -0.35 7.60
N PHE A 27 10.14 0.75 8.32
CA PHE A 27 11.05 1.20 9.35
C PHE A 27 11.15 0.18 10.49
N THR A 28 10.02 -0.35 10.95
CA THR A 28 9.96 -1.36 12.02
C THR A 28 10.67 -2.66 11.60
N VAL A 29 10.40 -3.17 10.39
CA VAL A 29 11.10 -4.35 9.86
C VAL A 29 12.60 -4.09 9.71
N GLY A 30 12.98 -2.85 9.37
CA GLY A 30 14.38 -2.46 9.27
C GLY A 30 15.11 -2.42 10.62
N PHE A 31 14.50 -1.82 11.64
CA PHE A 31 15.19 -1.48 12.88
C PHE A 31 14.66 -2.20 14.14
N PHE A 32 13.49 -2.77 14.10
CA PHE A 32 12.84 -3.50 15.19
C PHE A 32 12.18 -4.77 14.67
N LEU A 33 12.96 -5.62 14.02
CA LEU A 33 12.44 -6.81 13.32
C LEU A 33 11.64 -7.73 14.23
N ALA A 34 11.96 -7.80 15.52
CA ALA A 34 11.23 -8.59 16.51
C ALA A 34 9.76 -8.14 16.67
N SER A 35 9.43 -6.85 16.40
CA SER A 35 8.04 -6.38 16.39
C SER A 35 7.19 -6.99 15.25
N TYR A 36 7.83 -7.61 14.25
CA TYR A 36 7.18 -8.27 13.13
C TYR A 36 7.34 -9.80 13.16
N CYS A 37 8.56 -10.31 13.45
CA CYS A 37 8.91 -11.74 13.43
C CYS A 37 8.85 -12.41 14.82
N GLY A 38 8.57 -11.65 15.89
CA GLY A 38 8.58 -12.18 17.25
C GLY A 38 9.96 -12.68 17.69
N GLU A 39 9.98 -13.82 18.35
CA GLU A 39 11.19 -14.45 18.89
C GLU A 39 12.22 -14.89 17.83
N ASN A 40 11.85 -14.88 16.55
CA ASN A 40 12.74 -15.22 15.43
C ASN A 40 13.70 -14.07 15.05
N ALA A 41 13.69 -12.96 15.79
CA ALA A 41 14.57 -11.82 15.57
C ALA A 41 15.10 -11.25 16.89
N ILE A 42 16.19 -10.48 16.79
CA ILE A 42 16.81 -9.84 17.96
C ILE A 42 15.86 -8.74 18.49
N SER A 43 15.55 -8.81 19.78
CA SER A 43 14.80 -7.75 20.46
C SER A 43 15.71 -6.56 20.76
N HIS A 44 15.23 -5.37 20.43
CA HIS A 44 15.91 -4.09 20.70
C HIS A 44 15.14 -3.20 21.67
N MET A 45 14.02 -3.69 22.23
CA MET A 45 13.27 -2.99 23.27
C MET A 45 13.45 -3.66 24.62
N ASN A 46 13.43 -2.84 25.68
CA ASN A 46 13.54 -3.35 27.05
C ASN A 46 12.43 -4.38 27.32
N ASN A 47 12.78 -5.44 28.05
CA ASN A 47 11.87 -6.52 28.45
C ASN A 47 11.15 -7.23 27.28
N GLY A 48 11.69 -7.19 26.07
CA GLY A 48 11.10 -7.85 24.91
C GLY A 48 9.74 -7.28 24.48
N ILE A 49 9.48 -6.00 24.72
CA ILE A 49 8.21 -5.34 24.37
C ILE A 49 7.91 -5.46 22.86
N ASP A 50 8.93 -5.38 22.01
CA ASP A 50 8.80 -5.58 20.55
C ASP A 50 8.31 -7.00 20.22
N ILE A 51 8.76 -8.04 20.91
CA ILE A 51 8.25 -9.41 20.76
C ILE A 51 6.78 -9.49 21.18
N ILE A 52 6.43 -8.92 22.34
CA ILE A 52 5.04 -8.90 22.83
C ILE A 52 4.13 -8.18 21.83
N LEU A 53 4.57 -7.04 21.31
CA LEU A 53 3.81 -6.26 20.32
C LEU A 53 3.56 -7.06 19.04
N SER A 54 4.48 -7.93 18.61
CA SER A 54 4.31 -8.77 17.42
C SER A 54 3.13 -9.73 17.54
N GLN A 55 2.76 -10.13 18.76
CA GLN A 55 1.76 -11.15 19.05
C GLN A 55 0.41 -10.59 19.51
N CYS A 56 0.24 -9.28 19.59
CA CYS A 56 -1.00 -8.65 20.02
C CYS A 56 -1.72 -7.93 18.87
N PRO A 57 -3.02 -7.61 18.99
CA PRO A 57 -3.76 -6.88 17.93
C PRO A 57 -3.16 -5.52 17.55
N LEU A 58 -2.33 -4.92 18.40
CA LEU A 58 -1.61 -3.68 18.09
C LEU A 58 -0.56 -3.88 17.00
N SER A 59 -0.20 -5.12 16.68
CA SER A 59 0.67 -5.45 15.53
C SER A 59 0.11 -4.91 14.21
N VAL A 60 -1.18 -4.59 14.12
CA VAL A 60 -1.77 -3.90 12.96
C VAL A 60 -0.99 -2.63 12.58
N LEU A 61 -0.39 -1.93 13.55
CA LEU A 61 0.43 -0.73 13.31
C LEU A 61 1.76 -1.06 12.59
N PHE A 62 2.27 -2.28 12.76
CA PHE A 62 3.52 -2.76 12.15
C PHE A 62 3.29 -3.73 11.00
N ASN A 63 2.04 -4.06 10.69
CA ASN A 63 1.70 -5.07 9.71
C ASN A 63 1.41 -4.45 8.34
N GLY A 64 2.48 -4.23 7.56
CA GLY A 64 2.39 -3.61 6.24
C GLY A 64 1.48 -4.36 5.28
N ASN A 65 1.41 -5.69 5.38
CA ASN A 65 0.56 -6.48 4.50
C ASN A 65 -0.93 -6.14 4.63
N PHE A 66 -1.42 -5.86 5.84
CA PHE A 66 -2.79 -5.39 6.05
C PHE A 66 -3.04 -4.05 5.33
N TRP A 67 -2.13 -3.08 5.47
CA TRP A 67 -2.28 -1.78 4.83
C TRP A 67 -2.18 -1.85 3.31
N VAL A 68 -1.39 -2.78 2.79
CA VAL A 68 -1.36 -3.14 1.37
C VAL A 68 -2.71 -3.70 0.93
N CYS A 69 -3.34 -4.59 1.71
CA CYS A 69 -4.69 -5.09 1.43
C CYS A 69 -5.71 -3.95 1.38
N VAL A 70 -5.64 -3.00 2.31
CA VAL A 70 -6.48 -1.78 2.28
C VAL A 70 -6.26 -1.00 0.98
N PHE A 71 -5.01 -0.81 0.53
CA PHE A 71 -4.72 -0.11 -0.73
C PHE A 71 -5.30 -0.79 -1.97
N CYS A 72 -5.20 -2.10 -2.06
CA CYS A 72 -5.78 -2.87 -3.15
C CYS A 72 -7.28 -2.72 -3.21
N LEU A 73 -7.94 -2.87 -2.06
CA LEU A 73 -9.39 -2.73 -1.95
C LEU A 73 -9.84 -1.32 -2.36
N LEU A 74 -9.18 -0.27 -1.83
CA LEU A 74 -9.48 1.12 -2.19
C LEU A 74 -9.24 1.39 -3.68
N SER A 75 -8.27 0.74 -4.31
CA SER A 75 -8.01 0.88 -5.74
C SER A 75 -9.18 0.32 -6.56
N GLY A 76 -9.66 -0.88 -6.22
CA GLY A 76 -10.85 -1.47 -6.83
C GLY A 76 -12.11 -0.62 -6.61
N LEU A 77 -12.31 -0.12 -5.39
CA LEU A 77 -13.45 0.71 -5.03
C LEU A 77 -13.50 2.01 -5.84
N VAL A 78 -12.39 2.77 -5.89
CA VAL A 78 -12.35 4.07 -6.58
C VAL A 78 -12.55 3.91 -8.08
N GLN A 79 -11.92 2.90 -8.68
CA GLN A 79 -12.06 2.64 -10.11
C GLN A 79 -13.45 2.15 -10.47
N GLY A 80 -14.00 1.20 -9.70
CA GLY A 80 -15.37 0.71 -9.87
C GLY A 80 -16.40 1.83 -9.75
N TYR A 81 -16.26 2.66 -8.72
CA TYR A 81 -17.15 3.81 -8.50
C TYR A 81 -17.11 4.82 -9.66
N LYS A 82 -15.92 5.09 -10.21
CA LYS A 82 -15.75 5.96 -11.38
C LYS A 82 -16.43 5.40 -12.62
N ILE A 83 -16.31 4.08 -12.86
CA ILE A 83 -16.90 3.40 -14.01
C ILE A 83 -18.42 3.38 -13.91
N PHE A 84 -18.99 3.05 -12.75
CA PHE A 84 -20.43 3.05 -12.53
C PHE A 84 -21.07 4.44 -12.68
N GLY A 85 -20.29 5.50 -12.46
CA GLY A 85 -20.71 6.89 -12.72
C GLY A 85 -20.43 7.41 -14.12
N SER A 86 -19.85 6.58 -15.03
CA SER A 86 -19.49 6.98 -16.40
C SER A 86 -20.44 6.38 -17.41
N ASP A 87 -20.93 7.21 -18.32
CA ASP A 87 -21.81 6.81 -19.43
C ASP A 87 -21.04 6.52 -20.74
N SER A 88 -19.70 6.63 -20.73
CA SER A 88 -18.86 6.54 -21.94
C SER A 88 -17.78 5.47 -21.85
N ILE A 89 -17.86 4.46 -22.72
CA ILE A 89 -16.84 3.41 -22.87
C ILE A 89 -15.51 4.00 -23.33
N SER A 90 -15.53 5.01 -24.21
CA SER A 90 -14.30 5.65 -24.72
C SER A 90 -13.47 6.29 -23.60
N LYS A 91 -14.12 6.91 -22.61
CA LYS A 91 -13.42 7.45 -21.42
C LYS A 91 -12.78 6.36 -20.58
N ILE A 92 -13.40 5.19 -20.48
CA ILE A 92 -12.85 4.05 -19.72
C ILE A 92 -11.62 3.51 -20.44
N SER A 93 -11.67 3.34 -21.76
CA SER A 93 -10.53 2.90 -22.58
C SER A 93 -9.33 3.86 -22.46
N GLU A 94 -9.59 5.15 -22.52
CA GLU A 94 -8.58 6.20 -22.33
C GLU A 94 -7.95 6.12 -20.92
N ASP A 95 -8.75 5.91 -19.87
CA ASP A 95 -8.26 5.73 -18.51
C ASP A 95 -7.41 4.47 -18.36
N MET A 96 -7.73 3.38 -19.05
CA MET A 96 -6.92 2.15 -19.07
C MET A 96 -5.51 2.40 -19.64
N VAL A 97 -5.42 3.08 -20.79
CA VAL A 97 -4.14 3.46 -21.40
C VAL A 97 -3.34 4.38 -20.46
N LYS A 98 -4.01 5.42 -19.95
CA LYS A 98 -3.39 6.36 -18.99
C LYS A 98 -2.90 5.67 -17.72
N ARG A 99 -3.52 4.56 -17.31
CA ARG A 99 -3.17 3.86 -16.06
C ARG A 99 -1.75 3.36 -16.07
N TYR A 100 -1.32 2.68 -17.14
CA TYR A 100 0.05 2.20 -17.27
C TYR A 100 1.06 3.36 -17.18
N LEU A 101 0.88 4.40 -17.99
CA LEU A 101 1.80 5.54 -18.04
C LEU A 101 1.85 6.32 -16.71
N ARG A 102 0.70 6.47 -16.03
CA ARG A 102 0.64 7.12 -14.70
C ARG A 102 1.41 6.39 -13.62
N LEU A 103 1.56 5.07 -13.76
CA LEU A 103 2.32 4.27 -12.83
C LEU A 103 3.79 4.18 -13.25
N SER A 104 4.07 3.86 -14.52
CA SER A 104 5.41 3.54 -15.01
C SER A 104 6.35 4.75 -15.05
N LEU A 105 5.88 5.93 -15.49
CA LEU A 105 6.76 7.10 -15.58
C LEU A 105 7.31 7.56 -14.22
N PRO A 106 6.52 7.71 -13.14
CA PRO A 106 7.05 8.03 -11.81
C PRO A 106 7.96 6.92 -11.25
N VAL A 107 7.62 5.64 -11.49
CA VAL A 107 8.46 4.50 -11.09
C VAL A 107 9.81 4.57 -11.79
N PHE A 108 9.84 4.85 -13.10
CA PHE A 108 11.08 5.00 -13.86
C PHE A 108 11.96 6.12 -13.30
N VAL A 109 11.39 7.29 -12.96
CA VAL A 109 12.15 8.40 -12.35
C VAL A 109 12.81 7.98 -11.03
N ILE A 110 12.08 7.31 -10.15
CA ILE A 110 12.66 6.80 -8.89
C ILE A 110 13.70 5.71 -9.16
N SER A 111 13.44 4.80 -10.11
CA SER A 111 14.41 3.76 -10.48
C SER A 111 15.71 4.34 -11.01
N ILE A 112 15.68 5.47 -11.75
CA ILE A 112 16.90 6.21 -12.16
C ILE A 112 17.68 6.69 -10.92
N ILE A 113 17.00 7.30 -9.95
CA ILE A 113 17.63 7.80 -8.73
C ILE A 113 18.29 6.64 -7.97
N VAL A 114 17.55 5.54 -7.77
CA VAL A 114 18.07 4.35 -7.08
C VAL A 114 19.22 3.71 -7.86
N PHE A 115 19.13 3.65 -9.19
CA PHE A 115 20.22 3.18 -10.07
C PHE A 115 21.50 3.99 -9.85
N LEU A 116 21.41 5.31 -9.83
CA LEU A 116 22.56 6.18 -9.55
C LEU A 116 23.09 5.96 -8.13
N MET A 117 22.23 5.81 -7.12
CA MET A 117 22.62 5.53 -5.74
C MET A 117 23.33 4.17 -5.61
N MET A 118 22.85 3.11 -6.27
CA MET A 118 23.48 1.77 -6.27
C MET A 118 24.87 1.83 -6.88
N ASN A 119 25.02 2.51 -8.00
CA ASN A 119 26.30 2.61 -8.72
C ASN A 119 27.31 3.53 -8.01
N SER A 120 26.83 4.44 -7.14
CA SER A 120 27.64 5.36 -6.33
C SER A 120 27.88 4.87 -4.89
N ASN A 121 27.47 3.65 -4.54
CA ASN A 121 27.58 3.06 -3.20
C ASN A 121 26.97 3.93 -2.08
N MET A 122 25.78 4.53 -2.35
CA MET A 122 25.10 5.43 -1.41
C MET A 122 24.15 4.69 -0.44
N PHE A 123 24.15 3.37 -0.42
CA PHE A 123 23.37 2.56 0.51
C PHE A 123 24.23 2.13 1.71
N TYR A 124 23.68 2.29 2.92
CA TYR A 124 24.41 2.05 4.19
C TYR A 124 23.79 0.91 5.00
N ASN A 125 22.74 0.28 4.50
CA ASN A 125 21.98 -0.77 5.17
C ASN A 125 22.83 -1.97 5.63
N THR A 126 23.76 -2.44 4.82
CA THR A 126 24.63 -3.57 5.17
C THR A 126 25.62 -3.22 6.27
N ARG A 127 26.05 -1.96 6.35
CA ARG A 127 27.05 -1.49 7.35
C ARG A 127 26.52 -1.43 8.78
N ILE A 128 25.20 -1.37 8.95
CA ILE A 128 24.57 -1.31 10.28
C ILE A 128 24.01 -2.67 10.70
N ASN A 129 24.05 -3.67 9.82
CA ASN A 129 23.33 -4.92 10.05
C ASN A 129 23.88 -5.73 11.23
N ASP A 130 25.18 -5.65 11.53
CA ASP A 130 25.79 -6.30 12.68
C ASP A 130 25.20 -5.81 14.01
N VAL A 131 24.70 -4.56 14.04
CA VAL A 131 24.04 -3.96 15.20
C VAL A 131 22.53 -4.18 15.16
N VAL A 132 21.92 -4.03 13.97
CA VAL A 132 20.47 -4.04 13.81
C VAL A 132 19.89 -5.45 13.70
N GLY A 133 20.64 -6.40 13.13
CA GLY A 133 20.24 -7.80 12.98
C GLY A 133 19.01 -8.00 12.07
N SER A 134 18.78 -7.09 11.11
CA SER A 134 17.65 -7.20 10.19
C SER A 134 18.05 -7.89 8.89
N SER A 135 17.61 -9.14 8.71
CA SER A 135 17.80 -9.87 7.45
C SER A 135 17.20 -9.13 6.25
N TRP A 136 16.13 -8.37 6.45
CA TRP A 136 15.53 -7.56 5.40
C TRP A 136 16.45 -6.42 4.95
N LEU A 137 17.10 -5.70 5.86
CA LEU A 137 18.09 -4.68 5.50
C LEU A 137 19.34 -5.31 4.86
N ALA A 138 19.77 -6.49 5.31
CA ALA A 138 20.99 -7.13 4.81
C ALA A 138 20.92 -7.56 3.34
N ASN A 139 19.74 -7.91 2.84
CA ASN A 139 19.60 -8.64 1.58
C ASN A 139 19.36 -7.78 0.33
N TYR A 140 19.35 -6.45 0.43
CA TYR A 140 19.04 -5.56 -0.69
C TYR A 140 20.19 -4.59 -0.99
N TYR A 141 20.27 -4.17 -2.25
CA TYR A 141 21.25 -3.21 -2.78
C TYR A 141 22.71 -3.65 -2.60
N LEU A 142 22.97 -4.96 -2.79
CA LEU A 142 24.30 -5.56 -2.61
C LEU A 142 25.21 -5.40 -3.81
N SER A 143 24.66 -5.14 -4.99
CA SER A 143 25.39 -5.07 -6.25
C SER A 143 25.03 -3.84 -7.06
N LYS A 144 25.91 -3.48 -8.00
CA LYS A 144 25.64 -2.44 -8.97
C LYS A 144 24.55 -2.88 -9.96
N ALA A 145 23.74 -1.93 -10.39
CA ALA A 145 22.71 -2.16 -11.39
C ALA A 145 23.20 -1.81 -12.80
N SER A 146 22.68 -2.52 -13.82
CA SER A 146 22.92 -2.22 -15.23
C SER A 146 21.84 -1.32 -15.83
N LEU A 147 22.14 -0.61 -16.92
CA LEU A 147 21.15 0.20 -17.63
C LEU A 147 20.03 -0.67 -18.23
N SER A 148 20.35 -1.87 -18.68
CA SER A 148 19.36 -2.83 -19.19
C SER A 148 18.40 -3.27 -18.09
N SER A 149 18.89 -3.55 -16.86
CA SER A 149 18.04 -3.88 -15.72
C SER A 149 17.13 -2.70 -15.32
N LEU A 150 17.63 -1.46 -15.39
CA LEU A 150 16.83 -0.26 -15.13
C LEU A 150 15.63 -0.15 -16.08
N LEU A 151 15.86 -0.27 -17.38
CA LEU A 151 14.81 -0.13 -18.39
C LEU A 151 13.82 -1.30 -18.32
N LEU A 152 14.33 -2.54 -18.25
CA LEU A 152 13.49 -3.74 -18.20
C LEU A 152 12.64 -3.77 -16.92
N SER A 153 13.24 -3.48 -15.78
CA SER A 153 12.52 -3.42 -14.50
C SER A 153 11.42 -2.36 -14.54
N SER A 154 11.76 -1.12 -14.88
CA SER A 154 10.82 0.01 -14.81
C SER A 154 9.62 -0.10 -15.76
N PHE A 155 9.81 -0.67 -16.94
CA PHE A 155 8.75 -0.70 -17.97
C PHE A 155 8.11 -2.08 -18.17
N VAL A 156 8.72 -3.18 -17.69
CA VAL A 156 8.20 -4.53 -17.93
C VAL A 156 8.10 -5.35 -16.65
N SER A 157 9.23 -5.64 -16.00
CA SER A 157 9.29 -6.68 -14.97
C SER A 157 8.52 -6.33 -13.70
N VAL A 158 8.51 -5.05 -13.27
CA VAL A 158 7.71 -4.58 -12.13
C VAL A 158 6.21 -4.85 -12.35
N TRP A 159 5.72 -4.75 -13.57
CA TRP A 159 4.29 -4.85 -13.88
C TRP A 159 3.81 -6.28 -14.11
N ILE A 160 4.70 -7.17 -14.56
CA ILE A 160 4.38 -8.56 -14.91
C ILE A 160 4.77 -9.53 -13.80
N SER A 161 5.99 -9.40 -13.25
CA SER A 161 6.56 -10.33 -12.28
C SER A 161 6.80 -9.74 -10.89
N GLY A 162 6.48 -8.45 -10.68
CA GLY A 162 6.70 -7.80 -9.38
C GLY A 162 8.17 -7.64 -9.03
N ASP A 163 9.02 -7.37 -10.05
CA ASP A 163 10.45 -7.14 -9.83
C ASP A 163 10.69 -6.03 -8.81
N ASN A 164 11.53 -6.32 -7.83
CA ASN A 164 11.83 -5.47 -6.68
C ASN A 164 13.29 -5.00 -6.62
N THR A 165 14.02 -5.09 -7.71
CA THR A 165 15.43 -4.73 -7.81
C THR A 165 15.70 -3.29 -7.36
N PHE A 166 14.86 -2.32 -7.75
CA PHE A 166 15.03 -0.90 -7.43
C PHE A 166 14.26 -0.46 -6.19
N SER A 167 13.33 -1.26 -5.68
CA SER A 167 12.66 -1.02 -4.39
C SER A 167 11.98 -2.29 -3.92
N THR A 168 12.22 -2.66 -2.67
CA THR A 168 11.59 -3.85 -2.06
C THR A 168 10.07 -3.76 -2.03
N ALA A 169 9.49 -2.56 -2.15
CA ALA A 169 8.04 -2.37 -2.19
C ALA A 169 7.44 -2.59 -3.59
N PHE A 170 8.23 -2.66 -4.66
CA PHE A 170 7.71 -2.70 -6.04
C PHE A 170 6.94 -3.97 -6.39
N TRP A 171 7.16 -5.09 -5.66
CA TRP A 171 6.36 -6.31 -5.85
C TRP A 171 4.85 -6.06 -5.85
N MET A 172 4.40 -5.06 -5.08
CA MET A 172 3.00 -4.71 -4.96
C MET A 172 2.44 -4.03 -6.22
N LEU A 173 3.30 -3.36 -7.01
CA LEU A 173 2.87 -2.64 -8.21
C LEU A 173 2.29 -3.57 -9.27
N GLN A 174 2.76 -4.82 -9.36
CA GLN A 174 2.16 -5.85 -10.19
C GLN A 174 0.67 -6.05 -9.86
N TYR A 175 0.35 -6.21 -8.57
CA TYR A 175 -1.04 -6.39 -8.13
C TYR A 175 -1.88 -5.14 -8.39
N ILE A 176 -1.34 -3.94 -8.13
CA ILE A 176 -2.02 -2.67 -8.41
C ILE A 176 -2.30 -2.53 -9.91
N PHE A 177 -1.36 -2.90 -10.76
CA PHE A 177 -1.49 -2.80 -12.20
C PHE A 177 -2.50 -3.79 -12.74
N ILE A 178 -2.28 -5.09 -12.58
CA ILE A 178 -3.16 -6.16 -13.08
C ILE A 178 -4.55 -6.05 -12.43
N GLY A 179 -4.61 -5.84 -11.11
CA GLY A 179 -5.87 -5.67 -10.39
C GLY A 179 -6.71 -4.47 -10.89
N SER A 180 -6.04 -3.41 -11.37
CA SER A 180 -6.73 -2.30 -12.02
C SER A 180 -7.44 -2.73 -13.30
N TYR A 181 -6.79 -3.54 -14.15
CA TYR A 181 -7.41 -4.03 -15.39
C TYR A 181 -8.53 -5.03 -15.10
N ILE A 182 -8.36 -5.92 -14.11
CA ILE A 182 -9.47 -6.76 -13.62
C ILE A 182 -10.66 -5.89 -13.20
N THR A 183 -10.40 -4.80 -12.47
CA THR A 183 -11.45 -3.85 -12.05
C THR A 183 -12.15 -3.21 -13.24
N TYR A 184 -11.40 -2.73 -14.25
CA TYR A 184 -11.99 -2.13 -15.44
C TYR A 184 -12.91 -3.11 -16.18
N ILE A 185 -12.43 -4.31 -16.46
CA ILE A 185 -13.18 -5.35 -17.16
C ILE A 185 -14.42 -5.74 -16.36
N LEU A 186 -14.26 -6.05 -15.08
CA LEU A 186 -15.35 -6.49 -14.22
C LEU A 186 -16.42 -5.40 -14.06
N ALA A 187 -16.02 -4.16 -13.81
CA ALA A 187 -16.97 -3.07 -13.63
C ALA A 187 -17.73 -2.74 -14.95
N MET A 188 -17.10 -2.88 -16.11
CA MET A 188 -17.79 -2.75 -17.40
C MET A 188 -18.83 -3.84 -17.61
N ILE A 189 -18.50 -5.10 -17.28
CA ILE A 189 -19.43 -6.23 -17.40
C ILE A 189 -20.61 -6.03 -16.44
N VAL A 190 -20.33 -5.67 -15.19
CA VAL A 190 -21.33 -5.52 -14.12
C VAL A 190 -22.25 -4.32 -14.39
N ASN A 191 -21.76 -3.24 -15.01
CA ASN A 191 -22.51 -1.99 -15.21
C ASN A 191 -23.82 -2.18 -15.99
N ASN A 192 -23.87 -3.11 -16.94
CA ASN A 192 -25.00 -3.30 -17.87
C ASN A 192 -25.74 -4.63 -17.75
N LYS A 193 -25.39 -5.49 -16.77
CA LYS A 193 -25.94 -6.86 -16.66
C LYS A 193 -26.72 -7.09 -15.36
N LYS A 194 -27.79 -7.85 -15.46
CA LYS A 194 -28.47 -8.54 -14.34
C LYS A 194 -28.18 -10.03 -14.47
N PRO A 195 -27.89 -10.77 -13.42
CA PRO A 195 -27.66 -10.42 -12.00
C PRO A 195 -26.17 -10.04 -11.73
N ARG A 196 -25.93 -8.79 -11.49
CA ARG A 196 -24.59 -8.21 -11.36
C ARG A 196 -23.79 -8.76 -10.16
N ALA A 197 -24.46 -8.89 -9.01
CA ALA A 197 -23.82 -9.39 -7.79
C ALA A 197 -23.29 -10.84 -7.95
N LEU A 198 -24.02 -11.70 -8.67
CA LEU A 198 -23.61 -13.08 -8.93
C LEU A 198 -22.33 -13.15 -9.78
N ILE A 199 -22.14 -12.24 -10.74
CA ILE A 199 -20.91 -12.17 -11.54
C ILE A 199 -19.73 -11.83 -10.63
N VAL A 200 -19.89 -10.84 -9.73
CA VAL A 200 -18.85 -10.45 -8.77
C VAL A 200 -18.50 -11.60 -7.84
N LEU A 201 -19.51 -12.26 -7.28
CA LEU A 201 -19.33 -13.40 -6.39
C LEU A 201 -18.66 -14.59 -7.10
N PHE A 202 -19.03 -14.85 -8.36
CA PHE A 202 -18.40 -15.91 -9.16
C PHE A 202 -16.92 -15.62 -9.40
N VAL A 203 -16.57 -14.40 -9.83
CA VAL A 203 -15.16 -14.01 -10.05
C VAL A 203 -14.40 -14.03 -8.73
N ALA A 204 -15.00 -13.56 -7.63
CA ALA A 204 -14.39 -13.65 -6.29
C ALA A 204 -14.12 -15.10 -5.89
N GLY A 205 -15.08 -16.01 -6.13
CA GLY A 205 -14.92 -17.45 -5.87
C GLY A 205 -13.78 -18.05 -6.68
N LEU A 206 -13.67 -17.73 -7.97
CA LEU A 206 -12.58 -18.21 -8.82
C LEU A 206 -11.20 -17.72 -8.34
N LEU A 207 -11.08 -16.44 -7.98
CA LEU A 207 -9.82 -15.88 -7.46
C LEU A 207 -9.43 -16.54 -6.13
N PHE A 208 -10.39 -16.76 -5.25
CA PHE A 208 -10.16 -17.45 -3.99
C PHE A 208 -9.72 -18.91 -4.20
N TYR A 209 -10.38 -19.63 -5.12
CA TYR A 209 -10.03 -21.00 -5.46
C TYR A 209 -8.62 -21.12 -6.02
N ASN A 210 -8.22 -20.20 -6.91
CA ASN A 210 -6.89 -20.19 -7.54
C ASN A 210 -5.80 -19.57 -6.65
N ARG A 211 -6.07 -19.26 -5.39
CA ARG A 211 -5.15 -18.63 -4.43
C ARG A 211 -4.56 -17.27 -4.89
N GLN A 212 -5.31 -16.55 -5.72
CA GLN A 212 -4.94 -15.20 -6.19
C GLN A 212 -5.48 -14.14 -5.20
N ASP A 213 -5.09 -14.28 -3.94
CA ASP A 213 -5.70 -13.61 -2.80
C ASP A 213 -5.74 -12.08 -2.93
N TYR A 214 -4.64 -11.44 -3.37
CA TYR A 214 -4.63 -9.97 -3.48
C TYR A 214 -5.58 -9.42 -4.56
N TYR A 215 -5.82 -10.13 -5.65
CA TYR A 215 -6.77 -9.70 -6.68
C TYR A 215 -8.22 -9.73 -6.19
N LEU A 216 -8.52 -10.59 -5.22
CA LEU A 216 -9.83 -10.65 -4.57
C LEU A 216 -10.21 -9.29 -3.94
N LEU A 217 -9.24 -8.53 -3.42
CA LEU A 217 -9.48 -7.22 -2.83
C LEU A 217 -10.01 -6.20 -3.85
N PHE A 218 -9.54 -6.25 -5.09
CA PHE A 218 -10.07 -5.40 -6.15
C PHE A 218 -11.53 -5.75 -6.46
N VAL A 219 -11.87 -7.04 -6.49
CA VAL A 219 -13.25 -7.51 -6.69
C VAL A 219 -14.16 -7.05 -5.53
N ILE A 220 -13.71 -7.19 -4.29
CA ILE A 220 -14.43 -6.69 -3.10
C ILE A 220 -14.62 -5.17 -3.20
N GLY A 221 -13.59 -4.44 -3.63
CA GLY A 221 -13.67 -3.00 -3.88
C GLY A 221 -14.73 -2.62 -4.91
N VAL A 222 -14.80 -3.34 -6.04
CA VAL A 222 -15.85 -3.16 -7.05
C VAL A 222 -17.23 -3.46 -6.46
N PHE A 223 -17.37 -4.49 -5.65
CA PHE A 223 -18.63 -4.83 -5.00
C PHE A 223 -19.10 -3.73 -4.04
N ILE A 224 -18.20 -3.19 -3.22
CA ILE A 224 -18.53 -2.05 -2.34
C ILE A 224 -18.92 -0.84 -3.18
N ALA A 225 -18.20 -0.54 -4.27
CA ALA A 225 -18.53 0.54 -5.19
C ALA A 225 -19.93 0.38 -5.82
N TYR A 226 -20.28 -0.85 -6.16
CA TYR A 226 -21.60 -1.19 -6.67
C TYR A 226 -22.69 -0.90 -5.63
N ILE A 227 -22.49 -1.34 -4.37
CA ILE A 227 -23.42 -1.04 -3.28
C ILE A 227 -23.56 0.48 -3.10
N MET A 228 -22.45 1.21 -3.06
CA MET A 228 -22.44 2.67 -2.88
C MET A 228 -23.17 3.43 -4.00
N THR A 229 -23.17 2.87 -5.23
CA THR A 229 -23.74 3.54 -6.39
C THR A 229 -25.22 3.24 -6.58
N TYR A 230 -25.63 1.99 -6.35
CA TYR A 230 -26.97 1.52 -6.74
C TYR A 230 -27.92 1.29 -5.57
N TYR A 231 -27.38 1.15 -4.37
CA TYR A 231 -28.20 0.98 -3.15
C TYR A 231 -28.12 2.23 -2.30
N ASP A 232 -29.23 2.98 -2.25
CA ASP A 232 -29.37 4.05 -1.26
C ASP A 232 -29.54 3.38 0.13
N MET A 233 -28.44 3.23 0.83
CA MET A 233 -28.42 2.71 2.20
C MET A 233 -29.04 3.77 3.11
N LYS A 234 -30.36 4.00 2.97
CA LYS A 234 -31.14 4.92 3.85
C LYS A 234 -31.02 4.55 5.32
N TYR A 235 -30.85 3.28 5.59
CA TYR A 235 -30.50 2.76 6.89
C TYR A 235 -28.97 2.56 6.95
N LYS A 236 -28.25 3.65 7.25
CA LYS A 236 -26.88 3.49 7.69
C LYS A 236 -26.91 2.55 8.87
N LEU A 237 -26.15 1.46 8.79
CA LEU A 237 -25.86 0.63 9.95
C LEU A 237 -25.62 1.57 11.13
N GLN A 238 -26.23 1.31 12.26
CA GLN A 238 -26.04 2.15 13.43
C GLN A 238 -24.52 2.34 13.62
N ILE A 239 -24.09 3.54 13.98
CA ILE A 239 -22.66 3.88 14.20
C ILE A 239 -21.94 2.79 14.98
N PHE A 240 -22.64 2.18 15.94
CA PHE A 240 -22.14 1.06 16.74
C PHE A 240 -21.72 -0.16 15.91
N LEU A 241 -22.53 -0.58 14.93
CA LEU A 241 -22.18 -1.71 14.06
C LEU A 241 -21.01 -1.36 13.12
N GLY A 242 -20.96 -0.10 12.65
CA GLY A 242 -19.81 0.37 11.89
C GLY A 242 -18.49 0.30 12.68
N LEU A 243 -18.53 0.68 13.97
CA LEU A 243 -17.37 0.57 14.86
C LEU A 243 -16.99 -0.90 15.14
N ILE A 244 -17.96 -1.80 15.32
CA ILE A 244 -17.69 -3.23 15.48
C ILE A 244 -16.93 -3.76 14.25
N PHE A 245 -17.35 -3.42 13.04
CA PHE A 245 -16.65 -3.82 11.82
C PHE A 245 -15.24 -3.22 11.74
N VAL A 246 -15.04 -1.97 12.16
CA VAL A 246 -13.68 -1.36 12.21
C VAL A 246 -12.80 -2.12 13.22
N VAL A 247 -13.28 -2.38 14.42
CA VAL A 247 -12.51 -3.09 15.45
C VAL A 247 -12.20 -4.51 15.01
N ALA A 248 -13.18 -5.25 14.46
CA ALA A 248 -12.94 -6.57 13.91
C ALA A 248 -11.96 -6.54 12.74
N GLY A 249 -12.05 -5.52 11.88
CA GLY A 249 -11.12 -5.31 10.77
C GLY A 249 -9.68 -5.07 11.25
N LEU A 250 -9.49 -4.23 12.27
CA LEU A 250 -8.17 -4.00 12.88
C LEU A 250 -7.65 -5.24 13.62
N PHE A 251 -8.53 -5.99 14.28
CA PHE A 251 -8.16 -7.27 14.90
C PHE A 251 -7.57 -8.23 13.86
N PHE A 252 -8.28 -8.52 12.78
CA PHE A 252 -7.75 -9.37 11.72
C PHE A 252 -6.54 -8.75 10.99
N GLY A 253 -6.48 -7.41 10.92
CA GLY A 253 -5.32 -6.68 10.41
C GLY A 253 -4.06 -6.84 11.25
N GLY A 254 -4.24 -7.11 12.55
CA GLY A 254 -3.16 -7.42 13.49
C GLY A 254 -2.74 -8.90 13.48
N TYR A 255 -3.25 -9.74 12.58
CA TYR A 255 -2.83 -11.14 12.50
C TYR A 255 -1.31 -11.23 12.21
N PRO A 256 -0.49 -11.85 13.09
CA PRO A 256 0.96 -11.82 12.99
C PRO A 256 1.50 -12.71 11.87
N SER A 257 2.73 -12.44 11.42
CA SER A 257 3.43 -13.27 10.41
C SER A 257 3.77 -14.68 10.93
N GLY A 258 3.92 -14.84 12.25
CA GLY A 258 4.08 -16.12 12.94
C GLY A 258 3.23 -16.13 14.20
N VAL A 259 2.35 -17.11 14.32
CA VAL A 259 1.41 -17.25 15.45
C VAL A 259 1.96 -18.28 16.44
N THR A 260 2.11 -17.87 17.70
CA THR A 260 2.48 -18.80 18.78
C THR A 260 1.25 -19.59 19.28
N PRO A 261 1.42 -20.81 19.81
CA PRO A 261 0.30 -21.66 20.24
C PRO A 261 -0.64 -21.02 21.26
N ASN A 262 -0.12 -20.16 22.13
CA ASN A 262 -0.89 -19.50 23.19
C ASN A 262 -1.50 -18.16 22.77
N ASN A 263 -1.40 -17.80 21.49
CA ASN A 263 -1.91 -16.55 20.97
C ASN A 263 -3.40 -16.67 20.60
N ILE A 264 -4.19 -15.61 20.80
CA ILE A 264 -5.60 -15.55 20.39
C ILE A 264 -5.81 -15.80 18.89
N TYR A 265 -4.82 -15.46 18.07
CA TYR A 265 -4.84 -15.71 16.63
C TYR A 265 -4.65 -17.17 16.25
N HIS A 266 -4.24 -18.04 17.19
CA HIS A 266 -4.10 -19.47 16.92
C HIS A 266 -5.39 -20.12 16.40
N TYR A 267 -6.54 -19.67 16.89
CA TYR A 267 -7.85 -20.13 16.41
C TYR A 267 -8.13 -19.83 14.94
N PHE A 268 -7.38 -18.93 14.33
CA PHE A 268 -7.52 -18.51 12.93
C PHE A 268 -6.41 -19.04 12.01
N ASN A 269 -5.54 -19.93 12.49
CA ASN A 269 -4.41 -20.47 11.72
C ASN A 269 -4.84 -21.17 10.43
N THR A 270 -6.02 -21.80 10.42
CA THR A 270 -6.58 -22.43 9.23
C THR A 270 -6.94 -21.46 8.11
N ILE A 271 -7.24 -20.20 8.46
CA ILE A 271 -7.53 -19.14 7.50
C ILE A 271 -6.22 -18.63 6.87
N GLY A 272 -5.19 -18.46 7.68
CA GLY A 272 -3.86 -18.03 7.28
C GLY A 272 -3.68 -16.51 7.16
N TYR A 273 -2.41 -16.10 7.14
CA TYR A 273 -1.95 -14.71 7.25
C TYR A 273 -2.60 -13.76 6.24
N VAL A 274 -2.49 -14.05 4.94
CA VAL A 274 -3.00 -13.15 3.88
C VAL A 274 -4.52 -13.06 3.91
N LYS A 275 -5.21 -14.18 4.13
CA LYS A 275 -6.68 -14.22 4.14
C LYS A 275 -7.28 -13.49 5.34
N CYS A 276 -6.63 -13.56 6.51
CA CYS A 276 -7.02 -12.76 7.68
C CYS A 276 -6.90 -11.26 7.36
N HIS A 277 -5.85 -10.82 6.68
CA HIS A 277 -5.70 -9.41 6.29
C HIS A 277 -6.71 -8.99 5.22
N ILE A 278 -7.08 -9.86 4.29
CA ILE A 278 -8.13 -9.60 3.30
C ILE A 278 -9.48 -9.39 4.00
N LEU A 279 -9.83 -10.31 4.90
CA LEU A 279 -11.04 -10.20 5.71
C LEU A 279 -11.01 -8.91 6.56
N GLY A 280 -9.87 -8.66 7.21
CA GLY A 280 -9.64 -7.45 7.99
C GLY A 280 -9.83 -6.18 7.18
N ALA A 281 -9.23 -6.08 5.99
CA ALA A 281 -9.34 -4.92 5.12
C ALA A 281 -10.79 -4.70 4.63
N ALA A 282 -11.49 -5.77 4.29
CA ALA A 282 -12.89 -5.69 3.87
C ALA A 282 -13.79 -5.17 4.99
N LEU A 283 -13.68 -5.73 6.20
CA LEU A 283 -14.43 -5.28 7.38
C LEU A 283 -14.08 -3.83 7.76
N PHE A 284 -12.80 -3.49 7.76
CA PHE A 284 -12.30 -2.16 8.13
C PHE A 284 -12.85 -1.08 7.19
N VAL A 285 -12.71 -1.25 5.88
CA VAL A 285 -13.20 -0.28 4.89
C VAL A 285 -14.72 -0.19 4.89
N PHE A 286 -15.42 -1.32 5.01
CA PHE A 286 -16.88 -1.34 5.12
C PHE A 286 -17.36 -0.67 6.43
N GLY A 287 -16.66 -0.90 7.53
CA GLY A 287 -16.94 -0.25 8.82
C GLY A 287 -16.75 1.27 8.75
N ILE A 288 -15.67 1.75 8.15
CA ILE A 288 -15.41 3.19 7.93
C ILE A 288 -16.54 3.81 7.10
N TYR A 289 -16.95 3.16 6.00
CA TYR A 289 -18.03 3.66 5.15
C TYR A 289 -19.34 3.91 5.94
N ASN A 290 -19.60 3.11 6.96
CA ASN A 290 -20.79 3.23 7.81
C ASN A 290 -20.59 4.16 9.03
N CYS A 291 -19.37 4.65 9.30
CA CYS A 291 -19.05 5.47 10.46
C CYS A 291 -18.72 6.93 10.07
N ARG A 292 -19.70 7.83 10.16
CA ARG A 292 -19.54 9.26 9.82
C ARG A 292 -18.43 9.95 10.61
N PHE A 293 -18.22 9.56 11.86
CA PHE A 293 -17.16 10.12 12.70
C PHE A 293 -15.76 9.84 12.09
N LEU A 294 -15.51 8.58 11.72
CA LEU A 294 -14.24 8.20 11.08
C LEU A 294 -14.07 8.85 9.70
N ILE A 295 -15.14 8.95 8.92
CA ILE A 295 -15.13 9.69 7.66
C ILE A 295 -14.66 11.13 7.87
N LYS A 296 -15.20 11.84 8.86
CA LYS A 296 -14.78 13.22 9.16
C LYS A 296 -13.30 13.34 9.55
N ILE A 297 -12.79 12.37 10.33
CA ILE A 297 -11.36 12.32 10.66
C ILE A 297 -10.52 12.14 9.40
N LEU A 298 -10.91 11.20 8.52
CA LEU A 298 -10.19 10.92 7.28
C LEU A 298 -10.27 12.09 6.28
N GLU A 299 -11.30 12.92 6.35
CA GLU A 299 -11.45 14.13 5.55
C GLU A 299 -10.71 15.34 6.14
N SER A 300 -9.91 15.16 7.20
CA SER A 300 -9.08 16.23 7.73
C SER A 300 -8.05 16.73 6.71
N LYS A 301 -7.72 18.02 6.75
CA LYS A 301 -6.79 18.65 5.82
C LYS A 301 -5.43 17.95 5.74
N VAL A 302 -4.95 17.45 6.88
CA VAL A 302 -3.66 16.74 6.98
C VAL A 302 -3.72 15.41 6.23
N LEU A 303 -4.75 14.57 6.50
CA LEU A 303 -4.88 13.27 5.86
C LEU A 303 -5.18 13.38 4.36
N LEU A 304 -5.97 14.36 3.95
CA LEU A 304 -6.21 14.64 2.53
C LEU A 304 -4.93 15.09 1.83
N TRP A 305 -4.09 15.89 2.49
CA TRP A 305 -2.80 16.31 1.95
C TRP A 305 -1.83 15.12 1.85
N LEU A 306 -1.74 14.27 2.89
CA LEU A 306 -0.98 13.02 2.84
C LEU A 306 -1.48 12.10 1.71
N GLY A 307 -2.79 11.99 1.51
CA GLY A 307 -3.37 11.23 0.39
C GLY A 307 -2.91 11.72 -0.98
N LYS A 308 -2.71 13.03 -1.12
CA LYS A 308 -2.21 13.66 -2.34
C LYS A 308 -0.78 13.26 -2.70
N ILE A 309 0.08 13.12 -1.68
CA ILE A 309 1.50 12.78 -1.85
C ILE A 309 1.80 11.30 -1.58
N SER A 310 0.78 10.49 -1.32
CA SER A 310 0.93 9.08 -0.89
C SER A 310 1.71 8.22 -1.88
N PHE A 311 1.55 8.46 -3.20
CA PHE A 311 2.31 7.72 -4.20
C PHE A 311 3.81 8.08 -4.15
N GLY A 312 4.15 9.34 -3.97
CA GLY A 312 5.52 9.77 -3.72
C GLY A 312 6.12 9.15 -2.46
N ILE A 313 5.38 9.14 -1.33
CA ILE A 313 5.82 8.46 -0.10
C ILE A 313 6.10 6.98 -0.38
N TYR A 314 5.18 6.30 -1.07
CA TYR A 314 5.32 4.88 -1.41
C TYR A 314 6.57 4.59 -2.26
N LEU A 315 6.93 5.46 -3.20
CA LEU A 315 8.10 5.26 -4.05
C LEU A 315 9.43 5.60 -3.35
N ILE A 316 9.43 6.57 -2.42
CA ILE A 316 10.64 7.18 -1.86
C ILE A 316 11.08 6.55 -0.54
N HIS A 317 10.13 6.00 0.27
CA HIS A 317 10.46 5.56 1.63
C HIS A 317 11.52 4.46 1.69
N ILE A 318 11.51 3.50 0.77
CA ILE A 318 12.49 2.42 0.72
C ILE A 318 13.90 2.93 0.46
N PRO A 319 14.18 3.65 -0.65
CA PRO A 319 15.51 4.21 -0.88
C PRO A 319 16.02 5.04 0.30
N VAL A 320 15.16 5.82 0.95
CA VAL A 320 15.54 6.64 2.11
C VAL A 320 15.89 5.76 3.32
N ILE A 321 15.11 4.70 3.62
CA ILE A 321 15.40 3.79 4.73
C ILE A 321 16.77 3.14 4.54
N PHE A 322 17.06 2.63 3.37
CA PHE A 322 18.31 1.91 3.10
C PHE A 322 19.54 2.82 2.96
N SER A 323 19.35 4.11 2.69
CA SER A 323 20.44 5.08 2.54
C SER A 323 20.52 6.02 3.74
N VAL A 324 19.74 7.10 3.73
CA VAL A 324 19.84 8.20 4.70
C VAL A 324 19.50 7.74 6.11
N THR A 325 18.42 6.96 6.30
CA THR A 325 18.05 6.44 7.63
C THR A 325 19.16 5.58 8.22
N SER A 326 19.69 4.65 7.42
CA SER A 326 20.80 3.79 7.83
C SER A 326 22.07 4.59 8.12
N PHE A 327 22.37 5.61 7.33
CA PHE A 327 23.51 6.51 7.57
C PHE A 327 23.36 7.29 8.87
N ILE A 328 22.19 7.87 9.14
CA ILE A 328 21.93 8.61 10.38
C ILE A 328 22.04 7.67 11.58
N PHE A 329 21.41 6.49 11.50
CA PHE A 329 21.53 5.48 12.56
C PHE A 329 22.99 5.15 12.87
N MET A 330 23.79 4.85 11.84
CA MET A 330 25.21 4.54 11.98
C MET A 330 25.97 5.65 12.69
N LYS A 331 25.71 6.93 12.32
CA LYS A 331 26.39 8.08 12.92
C LYS A 331 25.98 8.33 14.36
N VAL A 332 24.67 8.28 14.66
CA VAL A 332 24.16 8.52 16.01
C VAL A 332 24.53 7.37 16.94
N TYR A 333 24.45 6.12 16.48
CA TYR A 333 24.83 4.96 17.26
C TYR A 333 26.33 4.93 17.57
N GLY A 334 27.18 5.27 16.60
CA GLY A 334 28.62 5.35 16.78
C GLY A 334 29.10 6.38 17.82
N VAL A 335 28.23 7.35 18.19
CA VAL A 335 28.53 8.33 19.24
C VAL A 335 27.82 8.00 20.55
N SER A 336 26.57 7.55 20.49
CA SER A 336 25.72 7.39 21.69
C SER A 336 25.75 5.99 22.28
N GLU A 337 26.05 4.97 21.49
CA GLU A 337 25.93 3.54 21.79
C GLU A 337 24.52 3.13 22.29
N ARG A 338 23.51 4.03 22.12
CA ARG A 338 22.13 3.82 22.56
C ARG A 338 21.23 3.51 21.38
N TYR A 339 20.85 2.23 21.24
CA TYR A 339 20.07 1.74 20.11
C TYR A 339 18.75 2.50 19.89
N GLN A 340 17.90 2.53 20.92
CA GLN A 340 16.56 3.14 20.85
C GLN A 340 16.62 4.64 20.51
N MET A 341 17.59 5.36 21.09
CA MET A 341 17.82 6.77 20.77
C MET A 341 18.22 6.94 19.30
N SER A 342 19.15 6.11 18.81
CA SER A 342 19.64 6.18 17.44
C SER A 342 18.55 5.84 16.44
N ALA A 343 17.73 4.83 16.70
CA ALA A 343 16.57 4.47 15.89
C ALA A 343 15.52 5.58 15.92
N GLY A 344 15.21 6.15 17.10
CA GLY A 344 14.26 7.25 17.24
C GLY A 344 14.65 8.51 16.45
N VAL A 345 15.90 8.96 16.58
CA VAL A 345 16.45 10.10 15.84
C VAL A 345 16.37 9.83 14.32
N SER A 346 16.79 8.62 13.89
CA SER A 346 16.74 8.23 12.49
C SER A 346 15.31 8.20 11.94
N PHE A 347 14.35 7.72 12.74
CA PHE A 347 12.94 7.70 12.38
C PHE A 347 12.39 9.11 12.10
N PHE A 348 12.57 10.04 13.06
CA PHE A 348 12.01 11.39 12.93
C PHE A 348 12.63 12.18 11.78
N ILE A 349 13.94 12.09 11.59
CA ILE A 349 14.60 12.78 10.47
C ILE A 349 14.12 12.17 9.14
N SER A 350 14.03 10.84 9.06
CA SER A 350 13.56 10.17 7.84
C SER A 350 12.12 10.47 7.53
N LEU A 351 11.24 10.53 8.55
CA LEU A 351 9.84 10.89 8.40
C LEU A 351 9.70 12.27 7.74
N VAL A 352 10.40 13.28 8.28
CA VAL A 352 10.38 14.64 7.74
C VAL A 352 10.92 14.67 6.31
N LEU A 353 12.05 13.98 6.08
CA LEU A 353 12.69 13.93 4.76
C LEU A 353 11.79 13.26 3.71
N ILE A 354 11.19 12.12 4.03
CA ILE A 354 10.28 11.39 3.13
C ILE A 354 9.07 12.23 2.77
N ILE A 355 8.46 12.90 3.74
CA ILE A 355 7.31 13.78 3.50
C ILE A 355 7.70 14.96 2.60
N MET A 356 8.85 15.58 2.86
CA MET A 356 9.36 16.69 2.05
C MET A 356 9.66 16.24 0.62
N LEU A 357 10.38 15.14 0.44
CA LEU A 357 10.72 14.60 -0.87
C LEU A 357 9.48 14.15 -1.64
N ALA A 358 8.50 13.53 -0.99
CA ALA A 358 7.24 13.13 -1.60
C ALA A 358 6.40 14.34 -2.05
N TRP A 359 6.41 15.43 -1.27
CA TRP A 359 5.76 16.68 -1.65
C TRP A 359 6.44 17.29 -2.89
N LEU A 360 7.77 17.35 -2.94
CA LEU A 360 8.53 17.81 -4.11
C LEU A 360 8.26 16.91 -5.32
N PHE A 361 8.26 15.60 -5.14
CA PHE A 361 7.98 14.62 -6.16
C PHE A 361 6.58 14.81 -6.78
N ASN A 362 5.57 14.98 -5.95
CA ASN A 362 4.20 15.26 -6.42
C ASN A 362 4.13 16.60 -7.15
N LYS A 363 4.80 17.63 -6.63
CA LYS A 363 4.79 19.00 -7.20
C LYS A 363 5.45 19.06 -8.58
N TYR A 364 6.55 18.35 -8.78
CA TYR A 364 7.36 18.46 -9.99
C TYR A 364 7.26 17.23 -10.88
N VAL A 365 7.53 16.03 -10.36
CA VAL A 365 7.60 14.80 -11.16
C VAL A 365 6.22 14.33 -11.59
N GLU A 366 5.28 14.14 -10.66
CA GLU A 366 3.95 13.65 -11.01
C GLU A 366 3.20 14.63 -11.94
N LYS A 367 3.37 15.94 -11.75
CA LYS A 367 2.81 16.94 -12.66
C LYS A 367 3.45 16.91 -14.05
N ALA A 368 4.78 16.74 -14.14
CA ALA A 368 5.46 16.62 -15.43
C ALA A 368 5.02 15.34 -16.16
N CYS A 369 4.99 14.20 -15.45
CA CYS A 369 4.46 12.95 -16.00
C CYS A 369 3.01 13.12 -16.49
N GLY A 370 2.16 13.80 -15.73
CA GLY A 370 0.78 14.09 -16.13
C GLY A 370 0.67 14.91 -17.43
N LYS A 371 1.54 15.89 -17.65
CA LYS A 371 1.61 16.64 -18.91
C LYS A 371 2.04 15.75 -20.08
N ILE A 372 3.09 14.95 -19.90
CA ILE A 372 3.58 14.01 -20.92
C ILE A 372 2.47 13.02 -21.32
N ILE A 373 1.78 12.44 -20.34
CA ILE A 373 0.66 11.52 -20.57
C ILE A 373 -0.46 12.21 -21.37
N GLY A 374 -0.77 13.45 -21.04
CA GLY A 374 -1.79 14.22 -21.77
C GLY A 374 -1.44 14.44 -23.24
N ILE A 375 -0.16 14.65 -23.56
CA ILE A 375 0.33 14.78 -24.94
C ILE A 375 0.26 13.43 -25.66
N LEU A 376 0.79 12.35 -25.05
CA LEU A 376 0.82 11.01 -25.65
C LEU A 376 -0.57 10.48 -25.97
N VAL A 377 -1.53 10.68 -25.07
CA VAL A 377 -2.90 10.20 -25.27
C VAL A 377 -3.63 10.98 -26.36
N LYS A 378 -3.39 12.28 -26.48
CA LYS A 378 -3.93 13.06 -27.61
C LYS A 378 -3.40 12.55 -28.96
N TRP A 379 -2.14 12.18 -29.02
CA TRP A 379 -1.53 11.58 -30.23
C TRP A 379 -2.23 10.27 -30.61
N ILE A 380 -2.44 9.37 -29.66
CA ILE A 380 -3.10 8.07 -29.87
C ILE A 380 -4.60 8.23 -30.25
N SER A 381 -5.25 9.30 -29.79
CA SER A 381 -6.68 9.53 -30.09
C SER A 381 -6.94 10.24 -31.42
N ILE A 382 -5.90 10.74 -32.08
CA ILE A 382 -5.98 11.39 -33.41
C ILE A 382 -5.72 10.37 -34.54
N THR A 383 -5.08 9.23 -34.21
CA THR A 383 -4.93 8.07 -35.10
C THR A 383 -6.04 7.06 -34.89
#